data_4576987c60208f19220e309d63c614f9
#
_entry.id   4576987c60208f19220e309d63c614f9
#
_cell.length_a   1.000
_cell.length_b   1.000
_cell.length_c   1.000
_cell.angle_alpha   90.00
_cell.angle_beta   90.00
_cell.angle_gamma   90.00
#
_symmetry.space_group_name_H-M   'P 1'
#
loop_
_entity.id
_entity.type
_entity.pdbx_description
1 polymer ?
#
loop_
_entity_poly.entity_id
_entity_poly.type
_entity_poly.pdbx_seq_one_letter_code
_entity_poly.pdbx_strand_id
1 'polypeptide(L)'
;MIPLGAVQASISSLGCYQLGCGRVGHLPLTFIGLDVTYQVLLRKNTLESMIQVFPKSRLLKFIQGISAKYMDFYYGNDELPGCYLHDPLAVGYVINPAFLEVKPQILHVETVGELTSGVIFPDDRPTRNPAWRNPAEEVINVACDLEREAFEEFFISKLI
;
A
#
# COMPACT_ATOMS: atom_id res chain seq x y z
N MET A 1 12.31 14.40 -13.49
CA MET A 1 10.86 14.74 -13.46
C MET A 1 10.14 13.42 -13.42
N ILE A 2 9.67 13.00 -12.24
CA ILE A 2 8.94 11.73 -12.06
C ILE A 2 7.55 11.97 -12.65
N PRO A 3 7.08 11.15 -13.60
CA PRO A 3 5.71 11.27 -14.05
C PRO A 3 4.80 10.98 -12.85
N LEU A 4 3.89 11.90 -12.55
CA LEU A 4 2.83 11.68 -11.56
C LEU A 4 1.93 10.54 -12.04
N GLY A 5 2.33 9.32 -11.71
CA GLY A 5 1.47 8.15 -11.83
C GLY A 5 0.49 8.11 -10.67
N ALA A 6 -0.71 7.64 -10.90
CA ALA A 6 -1.64 7.38 -9.82
C ALA A 6 -1.09 6.20 -8.98
N VAL A 7 -0.79 6.45 -7.71
CA VAL A 7 -0.43 5.42 -6.73
C VAL A 7 -1.70 5.10 -5.96
N GLN A 8 -2.12 3.86 -6.01
CA GLN A 8 -3.28 3.40 -5.26
C GLN A 8 -2.85 2.34 -4.25
N ALA A 9 -2.94 2.68 -2.96
CA ALA A 9 -2.94 1.69 -1.90
C ALA A 9 -4.32 1.02 -1.89
N SER A 10 -4.36 -0.29 -1.95
CA SER A 10 -5.61 -1.03 -2.00
C SER A 10 -6.34 -0.95 -0.67
N ILE A 11 -7.42 -0.19 -0.63
CA ILE A 11 -8.49 -0.40 0.34
C ILE A 11 -9.51 -1.30 -0.37
N SER A 12 -9.82 -2.41 0.21
CA SER A 12 -10.46 -3.60 -0.35
C SER A 12 -11.82 -3.46 -1.06
N SER A 13 -12.42 -2.29 -1.11
CA SER A 13 -13.72 -2.09 -1.75
C SER A 13 -13.74 -1.15 -2.97
N LEU A 14 -12.74 -0.27 -3.11
CA LEU A 14 -12.67 0.65 -4.25
C LEU A 14 -11.90 0.07 -5.44
N GLY A 15 -10.97 -0.86 -5.21
CA GLY A 15 -10.16 -1.47 -6.26
C GLY A 15 -10.98 -2.24 -7.29
N CYS A 16 -12.09 -2.88 -6.86
CA CYS A 16 -12.96 -3.65 -7.75
C CYS A 16 -13.58 -2.83 -8.88
N TYR A 17 -13.93 -1.59 -8.63
CA TYR A 17 -14.56 -0.74 -9.64
C TYR A 17 -13.58 -0.16 -10.65
N GLN A 18 -12.34 0.07 -10.27
CA GLN A 18 -11.37 0.74 -11.14
C GLN A 18 -10.60 -0.23 -12.04
N LEU A 19 -10.27 -1.43 -11.55
CA LEU A 19 -9.63 -2.46 -12.38
C LEU A 19 -10.63 -3.12 -13.34
N GLY A 20 -11.90 -3.23 -12.97
CA GLY A 20 -12.95 -3.75 -13.86
C GLY A 20 -13.43 -2.77 -14.93
N CYS A 21 -13.18 -1.47 -14.77
CA CYS A 21 -13.56 -0.44 -15.75
C CYS A 21 -12.45 -0.11 -16.77
N GLY A 22 -11.29 -0.77 -16.72
CA GLY A 22 -10.33 -0.86 -17.82
C GLY A 22 -9.77 0.43 -18.39
N ARG A 23 -9.91 1.57 -17.72
CA ARG A 23 -9.28 2.83 -18.18
C ARG A 23 -9.20 3.87 -17.06
N VAL A 24 -8.13 3.84 -16.30
CA VAL A 24 -7.64 5.07 -15.66
C VAL A 24 -6.75 5.82 -16.67
N GLY A 25 -7.25 6.05 -17.86
CA GLY A 25 -6.56 6.87 -18.86
C GLY A 25 -5.08 6.48 -19.06
N HIS A 26 -4.34 7.21 -19.84
CA HIS A 26 -2.90 6.97 -20.13
C HIS A 26 -1.95 7.26 -18.95
N LEU A 27 -2.41 7.13 -17.70
CA LEU A 27 -1.59 7.37 -16.52
C LEU A 27 -0.90 6.07 -16.08
N PRO A 28 0.41 6.09 -15.83
CA PRO A 28 1.10 4.95 -15.26
C PRO A 28 0.52 4.63 -13.87
N LEU A 29 0.01 3.41 -13.69
CA LEU A 29 -0.54 2.92 -12.45
C LEU A 29 0.48 2.03 -11.75
N THR A 30 0.67 2.24 -10.45
CA THR A 30 1.36 1.29 -9.58
C THR A 30 0.41 0.82 -8.50
N PHE A 31 0.23 -0.49 -8.41
CA PHE A 31 -0.60 -1.13 -7.39
C PHE A 31 0.28 -1.58 -6.22
N ILE A 32 -0.10 -1.19 -5.01
CA ILE A 32 0.58 -1.58 -3.76
C ILE A 32 -0.44 -2.33 -2.91
N GLY A 33 -0.28 -3.63 -2.84
CA GLY A 33 -1.21 -4.54 -2.15
C GLY A 33 -1.04 -4.51 -0.63
N LEU A 34 -2.04 -5.06 0.08
CA LEU A 34 -1.99 -5.20 1.54
C LEU A 34 -0.87 -6.14 2.00
N ASP A 35 -0.54 -7.16 1.20
CA ASP A 35 0.57 -8.07 1.42
C ASP A 35 1.92 -7.35 1.61
N VAL A 36 2.12 -6.24 0.90
CA VAL A 36 3.31 -5.38 1.06
C VAL A 36 3.12 -4.40 2.20
N THR A 37 1.97 -3.72 2.27
CA THR A 37 1.77 -2.66 3.26
C THR A 37 1.62 -3.15 4.70
N TYR A 38 1.19 -4.41 4.92
CA TYR A 38 1.19 -5.05 6.24
C TYR A 38 2.59 -5.31 6.80
N GLN A 39 3.63 -5.10 6.02
CA GLN A 39 5.01 -5.27 6.50
C GLN A 39 5.53 -4.02 7.25
N VAL A 40 4.84 -2.89 7.16
CA VAL A 40 5.27 -1.62 7.77
C VAL A 40 4.37 -1.21 8.91
N LEU A 41 4.96 -1.10 10.10
CA LEU A 41 4.24 -0.86 11.34
C LEU A 41 4.77 0.36 12.10
N LEU A 42 3.90 1.35 12.35
CA LEU A 42 4.18 2.38 13.35
C LEU A 42 3.82 1.84 14.74
N ARG A 43 4.83 1.47 15.51
CA ARG A 43 4.64 0.96 16.87
C ARG A 43 4.29 2.08 17.84
N LYS A 44 3.35 1.80 18.75
CA LYS A 44 2.91 2.76 19.76
C LYS A 44 4.08 3.23 20.64
N ASN A 45 4.91 2.29 21.10
CA ASN A 45 6.08 2.61 21.93
C ASN A 45 7.11 3.49 21.20
N THR A 46 7.30 3.29 19.90
CA THR A 46 8.19 4.14 19.08
C THR A 46 7.68 5.58 19.06
N LEU A 47 6.38 5.76 18.79
CA LEU A 47 5.76 7.10 18.78
C LEU A 47 5.83 7.77 20.14
N GLU A 48 5.55 7.04 21.22
CA GLU A 48 5.65 7.54 22.58
C GLU A 48 7.07 7.96 22.95
N SER A 49 8.07 7.16 22.60
CA SER A 49 9.49 7.48 22.83
C SER A 49 9.90 8.75 22.07
N MET A 50 9.47 8.91 20.83
CA MET A 50 9.72 10.13 20.05
C MET A 50 9.09 11.37 20.71
N ILE A 51 7.88 11.25 21.24
CA ILE A 51 7.21 12.35 21.95
C ILE A 51 7.95 12.72 23.24
N GLN A 52 8.52 11.74 23.95
CA GLN A 52 9.34 12.01 25.14
C GLN A 52 10.61 12.80 24.79
N VAL A 53 11.27 12.45 23.67
CA VAL A 53 12.48 13.16 23.21
C VAL A 53 12.15 14.55 22.65
N PHE A 54 11.02 14.67 21.96
CA PHE A 54 10.58 15.90 21.30
C PHE A 54 9.21 16.40 21.83
N PRO A 55 9.07 16.75 23.12
CA PRO A 55 7.77 17.03 23.75
C PRO A 55 7.07 18.27 23.20
N LYS A 56 7.79 19.14 22.51
CA LYS A 56 7.23 20.36 21.88
C LYS A 56 6.81 20.14 20.42
N SER A 57 7.09 18.98 19.83
CA SER A 57 6.70 18.70 18.45
C SER A 57 5.18 18.69 18.30
N ARG A 58 4.67 19.62 17.49
CA ARG A 58 3.24 19.67 17.13
C ARG A 58 2.86 18.53 16.20
N LEU A 59 3.79 18.11 15.33
CA LEU A 59 3.58 17.02 14.37
C LEU A 59 3.41 15.70 15.11
N LEU A 60 4.29 15.34 16.03
CA LEU A 60 4.19 14.09 16.79
C LEU A 60 2.90 14.01 17.60
N LYS A 61 2.48 15.13 18.23
CA LYS A 61 1.20 15.19 18.95
C LYS A 61 0.01 15.03 18.01
N PHE A 62 0.07 15.60 16.82
CA PHE A 62 -0.95 15.45 15.81
C PHE A 62 -1.03 13.99 15.34
N ILE A 63 0.10 13.37 14.99
CA ILE A 63 0.16 11.95 14.60
C ILE A 63 -0.40 11.06 15.72
N GLN A 64 -0.02 11.29 16.96
CA GLN A 64 -0.56 10.55 18.10
C GLN A 64 -2.09 10.66 18.18
N GLY A 65 -2.63 11.86 17.98
CA GLY A 65 -4.08 12.08 18.04
C GLY A 65 -4.85 11.38 16.93
N ILE A 66 -4.36 11.45 15.68
CA ILE A 66 -5.04 10.82 14.53
C ILE A 66 -4.87 9.30 14.50
N SER A 67 -3.75 8.77 15.00
CA SER A 67 -3.48 7.33 14.98
C SER A 67 -4.07 6.57 16.17
N ALA A 68 -4.48 7.25 17.25
CA ALA A 68 -4.93 6.61 18.49
C ALA A 68 -6.05 5.60 18.26
N LYS A 69 -7.15 6.01 17.62
CA LYS A 69 -8.30 5.12 17.33
C LYS A 69 -7.91 3.97 16.38
N TYR A 70 -7.00 4.23 15.46
CA TYR A 70 -6.54 3.23 14.50
C TYR A 70 -5.66 2.18 15.18
N MET A 71 -4.80 2.61 16.10
CA MET A 71 -4.01 1.70 16.95
C MET A 71 -4.90 0.88 17.88
N ASP A 72 -5.93 1.50 18.48
CA ASP A 72 -6.90 0.78 19.32
C ASP A 72 -7.67 -0.28 18.54
N PHE A 73 -8.03 -0.01 17.29
CA PHE A 73 -8.68 -0.98 16.40
C PHE A 73 -7.80 -2.21 16.16
N TYR A 74 -6.54 -2.02 15.83
CA TYR A 74 -5.61 -3.14 15.61
C TYR A 74 -5.28 -3.87 16.89
N TYR A 75 -5.14 -3.17 18.01
CA TYR A 75 -4.91 -3.81 19.29
C TYR A 75 -6.08 -4.70 19.71
N GLY A 76 -7.31 -4.24 19.51
CA GLY A 76 -8.52 -4.98 19.86
C GLY A 76 -8.77 -6.22 18.99
N ASN A 77 -8.35 -6.19 17.71
CA ASN A 77 -8.59 -7.28 16.76
C ASN A 77 -7.39 -8.25 16.65
N ASP A 78 -6.17 -7.73 16.64
CA ASP A 78 -4.97 -8.48 16.28
C ASP A 78 -3.92 -8.50 17.41
N GLU A 79 -4.23 -7.88 18.58
CA GLU A 79 -3.29 -7.65 19.69
C GLU A 79 -2.01 -6.90 19.23
N LEU A 80 -2.12 -6.13 18.15
CA LEU A 80 -0.99 -5.46 17.51
C LEU A 80 -0.67 -4.15 18.24
N PRO A 81 0.57 -3.95 18.73
CA PRO A 81 0.92 -2.74 19.49
C PRO A 81 1.25 -1.53 18.59
N GLY A 82 0.41 -1.24 17.61
CA GLY A 82 0.64 -0.17 16.64
C GLY A 82 -0.41 -0.09 15.56
N CYS A 83 -0.07 0.54 14.45
CA CYS A 83 -0.89 0.56 13.24
C CYS A 83 -0.05 0.45 11.98
N TYR A 84 -0.60 -0.17 10.96
CA TYR A 84 0.07 -0.29 9.66
C TYR A 84 0.07 1.04 8.90
N LEU A 85 1.17 1.27 8.16
CA LEU A 85 1.40 2.50 7.40
C LEU A 85 1.03 2.33 5.91
N HIS A 86 -0.23 1.93 5.64
CA HIS A 86 -0.70 1.68 4.28
C HIS A 86 -0.52 2.89 3.34
N ASP A 87 -1.21 3.98 3.62
CA ASP A 87 -1.15 5.20 2.81
C ASP A 87 0.22 5.90 2.87
N PRO A 88 0.88 5.97 4.04
CA PRO A 88 2.24 6.54 4.10
C PRO A 88 3.25 5.80 3.21
N LEU A 89 3.15 4.48 3.07
CA LEU A 89 4.02 3.73 2.17
C LEU A 89 3.77 4.10 0.71
N ALA A 90 2.52 4.26 0.31
CA ALA A 90 2.18 4.69 -1.04
C ALA A 90 2.74 6.09 -1.37
N VAL A 91 2.62 7.03 -0.43
CA VAL A 91 3.24 8.35 -0.53
C VAL A 91 4.77 8.26 -0.55
N GLY A 92 5.34 7.39 0.29
CA GLY A 92 6.78 7.12 0.32
C GLY A 92 7.33 6.65 -1.03
N TYR A 93 6.62 5.74 -1.69
CA TYR A 93 6.96 5.28 -3.04
C TYR A 93 7.01 6.42 -4.07
N VAL A 94 6.06 7.35 -4.01
CA VAL A 94 6.08 8.54 -4.89
C VAL A 94 7.31 9.40 -4.64
N ILE A 95 7.75 9.53 -3.38
CA ILE A 95 8.92 10.33 -3.01
C ILE A 95 10.22 9.62 -3.39
N ASN A 96 10.30 8.34 -3.10
CA ASN A 96 11.47 7.50 -3.42
C ASN A 96 11.02 6.09 -3.85
N PRO A 97 10.98 5.83 -5.17
CA PRO A 97 10.58 4.52 -5.70
C PRO A 97 11.46 3.35 -5.27
N ALA A 98 12.68 3.60 -4.77
CA ALA A 98 13.59 2.56 -4.33
C ALA A 98 13.11 1.81 -3.07
N PHE A 99 12.06 2.29 -2.39
CA PHE A 99 11.49 1.56 -1.27
C PHE A 99 10.72 0.30 -1.66
N LEU A 100 10.26 0.20 -2.91
CA LEU A 100 9.49 -0.95 -3.37
C LEU A 100 10.12 -1.61 -4.59
N GLU A 101 10.18 -2.93 -4.58
CA GLU A 101 10.36 -3.70 -5.80
C GLU A 101 9.03 -3.81 -6.52
N VAL A 102 8.97 -3.35 -7.77
CA VAL A 102 7.76 -3.42 -8.59
C VAL A 102 7.99 -4.26 -9.83
N LYS A 103 6.98 -5.05 -10.19
CA LYS A 103 7.00 -5.90 -11.39
C LYS A 103 5.79 -5.60 -12.28
N PRO A 104 5.97 -5.58 -13.61
CA PRO A 104 4.85 -5.47 -14.52
C PRO A 104 4.01 -6.75 -14.49
N GLN A 105 2.73 -6.64 -14.17
CA GLN A 105 1.80 -7.79 -14.08
C GLN A 105 0.43 -7.42 -14.65
N ILE A 106 -0.32 -8.44 -15.01
CA ILE A 106 -1.74 -8.32 -15.30
C ILE A 106 -2.48 -8.78 -14.06
N LEU A 107 -3.37 -7.96 -13.55
CA LEU A 107 -4.18 -8.28 -12.38
C LEU A 107 -5.60 -8.62 -12.78
N HIS A 108 -6.16 -9.59 -12.08
CA HIS A 108 -7.57 -9.93 -12.13
C HIS A 108 -8.23 -9.64 -10.78
N VAL A 109 -9.51 -9.26 -10.84
CA VAL A 109 -10.34 -9.08 -9.65
C VAL A 109 -11.42 -10.14 -9.68
N GLU A 110 -11.52 -10.93 -8.63
CA GLU A 110 -12.62 -11.87 -8.46
C GLU A 110 -13.90 -11.12 -8.05
N THR A 111 -14.95 -11.26 -8.83
CA THR A 111 -16.20 -10.51 -8.60
C THR A 111 -17.41 -11.39 -8.33
N VAL A 112 -17.31 -12.71 -8.50
CA VAL A 112 -18.44 -13.64 -8.47
C VAL A 112 -18.34 -14.65 -7.33
N GLY A 113 -17.11 -14.98 -6.89
CA GLY A 113 -16.88 -15.97 -5.84
C GLY A 113 -17.47 -15.56 -4.50
N GLU A 114 -18.21 -16.45 -3.85
CA GLU A 114 -18.87 -16.17 -2.56
C GLU A 114 -17.85 -15.80 -1.46
N LEU A 115 -16.69 -16.47 -1.42
CA LEU A 115 -15.65 -16.26 -0.40
C LEU A 115 -14.47 -15.41 -0.91
N THR A 116 -14.35 -15.26 -2.21
CA THR A 116 -13.18 -14.63 -2.85
C THR A 116 -13.51 -13.32 -3.55
N SER A 117 -14.75 -12.88 -3.49
CA SER A 117 -15.16 -11.61 -4.09
C SER A 117 -14.32 -10.44 -3.56
N GLY A 118 -13.72 -9.68 -4.46
CA GLY A 118 -12.82 -8.56 -4.15
C GLY A 118 -11.33 -8.94 -4.04
N VAL A 119 -11.00 -10.23 -4.08
CA VAL A 119 -9.59 -10.66 -4.14
C VAL A 119 -8.97 -10.24 -5.46
N ILE A 120 -7.78 -9.65 -5.37
CA ILE A 120 -6.97 -9.26 -6.52
C ILE A 120 -5.80 -10.23 -6.60
N PHE A 121 -5.57 -10.80 -7.77
CA PHE A 121 -4.49 -11.76 -7.98
C PHE A 121 -3.80 -11.54 -9.34
N PRO A 122 -2.49 -11.81 -9.42
CA PRO A 122 -1.75 -11.74 -10.68
C PRO A 122 -2.11 -12.90 -11.59
N ASP A 123 -1.99 -12.68 -12.89
CA ASP A 123 -2.10 -13.74 -13.86
C ASP A 123 -0.74 -14.43 -14.06
N ASP A 124 -0.49 -15.43 -13.25
CA ASP A 124 0.76 -16.22 -13.25
C ASP A 124 0.70 -17.45 -14.19
N ARG A 125 -0.29 -17.54 -15.06
CA ARG A 125 -0.39 -18.67 -15.99
C ARG A 125 0.85 -18.73 -16.89
N PRO A 126 1.65 -19.83 -16.84
CA PRO A 126 2.99 -19.89 -17.42
C PRO A 126 3.00 -19.94 -18.95
N THR A 127 1.87 -20.25 -19.57
CA THR A 127 1.74 -20.34 -21.03
C THR A 127 0.47 -19.66 -21.47
N ARG A 128 0.60 -18.39 -21.81
CA ARG A 128 -0.51 -17.72 -22.47
C ARG A 128 -0.53 -18.12 -23.94
N ASN A 129 -1.53 -18.87 -24.31
CA ASN A 129 -1.88 -18.90 -25.72
C ASN A 129 -2.27 -17.47 -26.12
N PRO A 130 -1.57 -16.84 -27.08
CA PRO A 130 -1.89 -15.48 -27.51
C PRO A 130 -3.37 -15.30 -27.92
N ALA A 131 -4.03 -16.39 -28.33
CA ALA A 131 -5.45 -16.40 -28.67
C ALA A 131 -6.38 -16.20 -27.46
N TRP A 132 -5.89 -16.40 -26.22
CA TRP A 132 -6.68 -16.20 -24.99
C TRP A 132 -6.39 -14.86 -24.32
N ARG A 133 -5.41 -14.12 -24.82
CA ARG A 133 -5.09 -12.80 -24.31
C ARG A 133 -6.20 -11.83 -24.71
N ASN A 134 -6.88 -11.29 -23.73
CA ASN A 134 -7.77 -10.16 -23.97
C ASN A 134 -6.90 -8.93 -24.31
N PRO A 135 -7.02 -8.35 -25.51
CA PRO A 135 -6.23 -7.17 -25.87
C PRO A 135 -6.53 -5.94 -25.03
N ALA A 136 -7.60 -5.95 -24.22
CA ALA A 136 -7.92 -4.91 -23.27
C ALA A 136 -7.26 -5.11 -21.90
N GLU A 137 -6.52 -6.20 -21.65
CA GLU A 137 -5.78 -6.41 -20.42
C GLU A 137 -4.57 -5.47 -20.37
N GLU A 138 -4.57 -4.60 -19.37
CA GLU A 138 -3.48 -3.67 -19.12
C GLU A 138 -2.44 -4.29 -18.20
N VAL A 139 -1.16 -4.10 -18.57
CA VAL A 139 -0.03 -4.42 -17.70
C VAL A 139 0.19 -3.23 -16.78
N ILE A 140 0.12 -3.46 -15.49
CA ILE A 140 0.35 -2.45 -14.46
C ILE A 140 1.56 -2.81 -13.61
N ASN A 141 2.18 -1.83 -12.98
CA ASN A 141 3.24 -2.07 -12.02
C ASN A 141 2.63 -2.56 -10.70
N VAL A 142 3.12 -3.67 -10.17
CA VAL A 142 2.65 -4.25 -8.90
C VAL A 142 3.84 -4.33 -7.95
N ALA A 143 3.68 -3.76 -6.76
CA ALA A 143 4.66 -3.90 -5.70
C ALA A 143 4.68 -5.36 -5.22
N CYS A 144 5.88 -5.95 -5.18
CA CYS A 144 6.08 -7.35 -4.81
C CYS A 144 6.94 -7.48 -3.56
N ASP A 145 7.76 -6.49 -3.25
CA ASP A 145 8.63 -6.50 -2.09
C ASP A 145 8.91 -5.07 -1.60
N LEU A 146 9.48 -4.95 -0.40
CA LEU A 146 9.68 -3.70 0.31
C LEU A 146 11.02 -3.67 1.03
N GLU A 147 11.78 -2.61 0.83
CA GLU A 147 12.93 -2.24 1.66
C GLU A 147 12.42 -1.63 2.99
N ARG A 148 11.90 -2.51 3.86
CA ARG A 148 11.15 -2.12 5.06
C ARG A 148 11.95 -1.18 5.97
N GLU A 149 13.17 -1.55 6.31
CA GLU A 149 14.01 -0.79 7.24
C GLU A 149 14.31 0.61 6.70
N ALA A 150 14.65 0.69 5.41
CA ALA A 150 14.91 1.96 4.75
C ALA A 150 13.68 2.87 4.74
N PHE A 151 12.48 2.31 4.51
CA PHE A 151 11.25 3.09 4.57
C PHE A 151 10.90 3.52 6.00
N GLU A 152 11.01 2.64 6.99
CA GLU A 152 10.73 2.97 8.39
C GLU A 152 11.66 4.09 8.89
N GLU A 153 12.96 4.01 8.60
CA GLU A 153 13.93 5.07 8.93
C GLU A 153 13.58 6.39 8.24
N PHE A 154 13.26 6.34 6.94
CA PHE A 154 12.83 7.51 6.20
C PHE A 154 11.57 8.13 6.83
N PHE A 155 10.54 7.33 7.10
CA PHE A 155 9.29 7.81 7.69
C PHE A 155 9.53 8.48 9.04
N ILE A 156 10.27 7.82 9.94
CA ILE A 156 10.62 8.37 11.26
C ILE A 156 11.39 9.68 11.10
N SER A 157 12.33 9.77 10.17
CA SER A 157 13.11 10.99 9.91
C SER A 157 12.26 12.20 9.50
N LYS A 158 11.04 11.98 9.00
CA LYS A 158 10.11 13.05 8.62
C LYS A 158 9.23 13.52 9.77
N LEU A 159 9.22 12.81 10.88
CA LEU A 159 8.41 13.14 12.05
C LEU A 159 9.17 13.98 13.10
N ILE A 160 10.48 14.12 12.93
CA ILE A 160 11.39 14.82 13.88
C ILE A 160 11.67 16.25 13.43
#